data_691bc0ac17c092f5bc66d97654135861
#
_entry.id   691bc0ac17c092f5bc66d97654135861
#
_cell.length_a   1.000
_cell.length_b   1.000
_cell.length_c   1.000
_cell.angle_alpha   90.00
_cell.angle_beta   90.00
_cell.angle_gamma   90.00
#
_symmetry.space_group_name_H-M   'P 1'
#
loop_
_entity.id
_entity.type
_entity.pdbx_description
1 polymer ?
#
loop_
_entity_poly.entity_id
_entity_poly.type
_entity_poly.pdbx_seq_one_letter_code
_entity_poly.pdbx_strand_id
1 'polypeptide(L)'
;ASLRQARGDALELAADLTFQPEGALTLAVRGVLLSIREGGRKLLFPTGVYSLPGDGTGTLRVFADRGSLELFYNGFACALNAPLDPSRQRIELLEMEGCSLSGSAWTLRDVRPEGREG
;
A
#
# COMPACT_ATOMS: atom_id res chain seq x y z
N ALA A 1 -22.59 15.77 1.43
CA ALA A 1 -21.98 15.15 1.31
C ALA A 1 -22.14 13.99 1.09
N SER A 2 -22.55 13.62 0.85
CA SER A 2 -22.53 12.62 0.82
C SER A 2 -21.80 11.92 0.12
N LEU A 3 -21.41 12.00 -0.54
CA LEU A 3 -20.63 11.31 -0.94
C LEU A 3 -19.70 11.23 -0.17
N ARG A 4 -19.70 11.81 0.55
CA ARG A 4 -18.77 11.83 1.33
C ARG A 4 -18.72 10.78 2.19
N GLN A 5 -19.51 9.92 2.33
CA GLN A 5 -19.44 8.95 3.25
C GLN A 5 -18.36 8.07 3.03
N ALA A 6 -17.96 7.86 1.89
CA ALA A 6 -16.83 7.03 1.69
C ALA A 6 -15.57 7.80 1.75
N ARG A 7 -15.69 9.10 1.88
CA ARG A 7 -14.51 9.84 1.88
C ARG A 7 -13.81 9.61 3.12
N GLY A 8 -12.57 9.70 3.18
CA GLY A 8 -11.79 9.37 4.33
C GLY A 8 -11.59 7.89 4.50
N ASP A 9 -12.33 7.09 3.75
CA ASP A 9 -12.19 5.65 3.83
C ASP A 9 -11.24 5.10 2.79
N ALA A 10 -10.78 5.91 1.90
CA ALA A 10 -9.89 5.46 0.84
C ALA A 10 -8.48 5.96 1.09
N LEU A 11 -7.52 5.07 1.02
CA LEU A 11 -6.11 5.39 1.16
C LEU A 11 -5.39 5.00 -0.11
N GLU A 12 -4.42 5.80 -0.47
CA GLU A 12 -3.58 5.48 -1.61
C GLU A 12 -2.13 5.73 -1.26
N LEU A 13 -1.29 4.77 -1.57
CA LEU A 13 0.15 4.90 -1.46
C LEU A 13 0.75 4.74 -2.83
N ALA A 14 1.69 5.59 -3.19
CA ALA A 14 2.50 5.40 -4.38
C ALA A 14 3.92 5.71 -4.00
N ALA A 15 4.82 4.77 -4.19
CA ALA A 15 6.20 4.93 -3.75
C ALA A 15 7.13 4.21 -4.72
N ASP A 16 8.22 4.90 -5.06
CA ASP A 16 9.29 4.27 -5.82
C ASP A 16 10.26 3.67 -4.81
N LEU A 17 10.52 2.39 -4.95
CA LEU A 17 11.34 1.64 -4.01
C LEU A 17 12.62 1.17 -4.66
N THR A 18 13.68 1.19 -3.89
CA THR A 18 14.94 0.59 -4.27
C THR A 18 15.41 -0.27 -3.12
N PHE A 19 15.63 -1.55 -3.37
CA PHE A 19 16.04 -2.51 -2.37
C PHE A 19 17.48 -2.95 -2.57
N GLN A 20 18.22 -3.05 -1.48
CA GLN A 20 19.48 -3.77 -1.48
C GLN A 20 19.17 -5.27 -1.48
N PRO A 21 20.16 -6.12 -1.77
CA PRO A 21 19.88 -7.54 -1.99
C PRO A 21 19.07 -8.26 -0.92
N GLU A 22 19.16 -7.83 0.31
CA GLU A 22 18.36 -8.45 1.37
C GLU A 22 17.45 -7.45 2.04
N GLY A 23 17.12 -6.39 1.32
CA GLY A 23 16.29 -5.36 1.89
C GLY A 23 14.88 -5.81 2.14
N ALA A 24 14.21 -5.14 3.05
CA ALA A 24 12.85 -5.47 3.44
C ALA A 24 12.07 -4.22 3.79
N LEU A 25 10.79 -4.25 3.50
CA LEU A 25 9.86 -3.18 3.81
C LEU A 25 8.57 -3.80 4.31
N THR A 26 8.11 -3.40 5.48
CA THR A 26 6.84 -3.88 6.01
C THR A 26 5.96 -2.70 6.33
N LEU A 27 4.75 -2.75 5.84
CA LEU A 27 3.75 -1.71 6.03
C LEU A 27 2.49 -2.32 6.62
N ALA A 28 1.75 -1.50 7.36
CA ALA A 28 0.39 -1.84 7.74
C ALA A 28 -0.53 -0.81 7.11
N VAL A 29 -1.48 -1.26 6.32
CA VAL A 29 -2.45 -0.40 5.67
C VAL A 29 -3.80 -0.77 6.23
N ARG A 30 -4.38 0.11 7.01
CA ARG A 30 -5.62 -0.14 7.73
C ARG A 30 -5.53 -1.44 8.53
N GLY A 31 -4.38 -1.66 9.15
CA GLY A 31 -4.17 -2.85 9.96
C GLY A 31 -3.77 -4.09 9.18
N VAL A 32 -3.76 -4.03 7.86
CA VAL A 32 -3.38 -5.16 7.03
C VAL A 32 -1.88 -5.11 6.79
N LEU A 33 -1.19 -6.18 7.13
CA LEU A 33 0.26 -6.24 6.97
C LEU A 33 0.63 -6.65 5.57
N LEU A 34 1.57 -5.94 5.00
CA LEU A 34 2.20 -6.35 3.76
C LEU A 34 3.70 -6.21 3.94
N SER A 35 4.43 -7.18 3.48
CA SER A 35 5.88 -7.18 3.65
C SER A 35 6.54 -7.56 2.35
N ILE A 36 7.44 -6.71 1.87
CA ILE A 36 8.25 -6.99 0.68
C ILE A 36 9.64 -7.29 1.18
N ARG A 37 10.13 -8.46 0.83
CA ARG A 37 11.38 -8.97 1.39
C ARG A 37 12.29 -9.49 0.30
N GLU A 38 13.48 -9.95 0.71
CA GLU A 38 14.46 -10.56 -0.19
C GLU A 38 14.85 -9.64 -1.34
N GLY A 39 15.11 -8.36 -0.98
CA GLY A 39 15.56 -7.42 -1.98
C GLY A 39 14.48 -7.03 -2.98
N GLY A 40 13.22 -7.10 -2.57
CA GLY A 40 12.12 -6.71 -3.45
C GLY A 40 11.59 -7.84 -4.29
N ARG A 41 11.93 -9.09 -3.94
CA ARG A 41 11.55 -10.23 -4.78
C ARG A 41 10.45 -11.09 -4.19
N LYS A 42 10.05 -10.85 -2.95
CA LYS A 42 9.02 -11.65 -2.31
C LYS A 42 8.04 -10.75 -1.60
N LEU A 43 6.77 -11.05 -1.74
CA LEU A 43 5.71 -10.34 -1.04
C LEU A 43 4.99 -11.30 -0.12
N LEU A 44 4.84 -10.90 1.14
CA LEU A 44 3.98 -11.59 2.08
C LEU A 44 2.73 -10.74 2.22
N PHE A 45 1.61 -11.31 1.87
CA PHE A 45 0.32 -10.64 1.84
C PHE A 45 -0.67 -11.58 2.52
N PRO A 46 -1.77 -11.10 3.08
CA PRO A 46 -2.69 -12.01 3.79
C PRO A 46 -3.18 -13.18 2.96
N THR A 47 -3.23 -13.06 1.64
CA THR A 47 -3.71 -14.13 0.80
C THR A 47 -2.60 -15.13 0.42
N GLY A 48 -1.35 -14.85 0.77
CA GLY A 48 -0.28 -15.79 0.48
C GLY A 48 1.07 -15.13 0.30
N VAL A 49 2.01 -15.92 -0.19
CA VAL A 49 3.37 -15.47 -0.46
C VAL A 49 3.56 -15.47 -1.97
N TYR A 50 4.05 -14.38 -2.50
CA TYR A 50 4.15 -14.20 -3.94
C TYR A 50 5.56 -13.81 -4.34
N SER A 51 5.97 -14.25 -5.52
CA SER A 51 7.22 -13.79 -6.10
C SER A 51 6.95 -12.51 -6.86
N LEU A 52 7.79 -11.52 -6.66
CA LEU A 52 7.63 -10.24 -7.31
C LEU A 52 8.59 -10.10 -8.48
N PRO A 53 8.17 -9.48 -9.58
CA PRO A 53 9.06 -9.26 -10.70
C PRO A 53 9.98 -8.06 -10.43
N GLY A 54 11.06 -7.98 -11.17
CA GLY A 54 11.94 -6.85 -11.11
C GLY A 54 13.30 -7.21 -10.57
N ASP A 55 14.12 -6.19 -10.44
CA ASP A 55 15.52 -6.34 -10.07
C ASP A 55 15.85 -5.64 -8.77
N GLY A 56 14.89 -5.42 -7.94
CA GLY A 56 15.10 -4.72 -6.68
C GLY A 56 14.62 -3.28 -6.73
N THR A 57 14.18 -2.80 -7.89
CA THR A 57 13.58 -1.48 -7.97
C THR A 57 12.17 -1.61 -8.51
N GLY A 58 11.30 -0.72 -8.10
CA GLY A 58 9.95 -0.77 -8.62
C GLY A 58 9.07 0.30 -8.00
N THR A 59 7.88 0.40 -8.54
CA THR A 59 6.87 1.33 -8.02
C THR A 59 5.79 0.52 -7.35
N LEU A 60 5.59 0.80 -6.08
CA LEU A 60 4.56 0.16 -5.28
C LEU A 60 3.35 1.08 -5.25
N ARG A 61 2.18 0.54 -5.55
CA ARG A 61 0.94 1.28 -5.41
C ARG A 61 -0.02 0.42 -4.62
N VAL A 62 -0.64 1.03 -3.62
CA VAL A 62 -1.60 0.34 -2.77
C VAL A 62 -2.84 1.21 -2.68
N PHE A 63 -3.99 0.60 -2.90
CA PHE A 63 -5.27 1.26 -2.75
C PHE A 63 -6.08 0.51 -1.72
N ALA A 64 -6.65 1.22 -0.77
CA ALA A 64 -7.47 0.59 0.26
C ALA A 64 -8.72 1.41 0.47
N ASP A 65 -9.86 0.73 0.54
CA ASP A 65 -11.11 1.36 0.93
C ASP A 65 -11.70 0.52 2.06
N ARG A 66 -13.00 0.55 2.27
CA ARG A 66 -13.59 -0.17 3.39
C ARG A 66 -13.59 -1.66 3.22
N GLY A 67 -13.68 -2.13 2.01
CA GLY A 67 -13.89 -3.55 1.76
C GLY A 67 -12.85 -4.19 0.89
N SER A 68 -11.80 -3.46 0.51
CA SER A 68 -10.80 -4.06 -0.35
C SER A 68 -9.46 -3.37 -0.20
N LEU A 69 -8.42 -4.10 -0.51
CA LEU A 69 -7.07 -3.58 -0.58
C LEU A 69 -6.45 -4.17 -1.83
N GLU A 70 -5.90 -3.32 -2.67
CA GLU A 70 -5.26 -3.74 -3.91
C GLU A 70 -3.82 -3.29 -3.90
N LEU A 71 -2.93 -4.15 -4.34
CA LEU A 71 -1.51 -3.87 -4.38
C LEU A 71 -0.98 -4.15 -5.78
N PHE A 72 -0.17 -3.21 -6.28
CA PHE A 72 0.46 -3.33 -7.59
C PHE A 72 1.95 -3.08 -7.43
N TYR A 73 2.76 -3.89 -8.07
CA TYR A 73 4.20 -3.72 -8.05
C TYR A 73 4.79 -4.29 -9.32
N ASN A 74 5.39 -3.43 -10.17
CA ASN A 74 6.06 -3.86 -11.40
C ASN A 74 5.24 -4.81 -12.26
N GLY A 75 3.95 -4.54 -12.39
CA GLY A 75 3.10 -5.40 -13.20
C GLY A 75 2.46 -6.55 -12.45
N PHE A 76 2.92 -6.84 -11.25
CA PHE A 76 2.27 -7.82 -10.39
C PHE A 76 1.10 -7.15 -9.68
N ALA A 77 0.04 -7.88 -9.46
CA ALA A 77 -1.12 -7.36 -8.76
C ALA A 77 -1.75 -8.41 -7.87
N CYS A 78 -2.21 -8.01 -6.71
CA CYS A 78 -2.99 -8.87 -5.85
C CYS A 78 -3.99 -8.03 -5.07
N ALA A 79 -4.97 -8.70 -4.49
CA ALA A 79 -6.05 -8.00 -3.81
C ALA A 79 -6.56 -8.80 -2.63
N LEU A 80 -7.08 -8.09 -1.64
CA LEU A 80 -7.74 -8.67 -0.50
C LEU A 80 -9.13 -8.04 -0.43
N ASN A 81 -10.16 -8.87 -0.44
CA ASN A 81 -11.53 -8.41 -0.26
C ASN A 81 -11.99 -8.86 1.11
N ALA A 82 -12.07 -7.92 2.03
CA ALA A 82 -12.48 -8.20 3.39
C ALA A 82 -12.79 -6.88 4.06
N PRO A 83 -13.63 -6.87 5.06
CA PRO A 83 -13.86 -5.63 5.79
C PRO A 83 -12.56 -5.15 6.40
N LEU A 84 -12.20 -3.90 6.14
CA LEU A 84 -11.03 -3.29 6.71
C LEU A 84 -11.46 -2.38 7.85
N ASP A 85 -10.56 -2.15 8.78
CA ASP A 85 -10.88 -1.35 9.96
C ASP A 85 -10.93 0.13 9.59
N PRO A 86 -12.10 0.74 9.56
CA PRO A 86 -12.19 2.14 9.15
C PRO A 86 -11.61 3.10 10.18
N SER A 87 -11.38 2.65 11.40
CA SER A 87 -10.76 3.50 12.39
C SER A 87 -9.26 3.59 12.19
N ARG A 88 -8.68 2.71 11.38
CA ARG A 88 -7.25 2.73 11.12
C ARG A 88 -7.00 3.33 9.76
N GLN A 89 -7.15 4.63 9.69
CA GLN A 89 -7.08 5.33 8.42
C GLN A 89 -5.70 5.85 8.13
N ARG A 90 -4.72 4.99 8.27
CA ARG A 90 -3.36 5.43 8.00
C ARG A 90 -2.52 4.27 7.50
N ILE A 91 -1.41 4.63 6.93
CA ILE A 91 -0.39 3.69 6.50
C ILE A 91 0.73 3.80 7.52
N GLU A 92 1.10 2.67 8.10
CA GLU A 92 2.15 2.64 9.11
C GLU A 92 3.37 1.93 8.57
N LEU A 93 4.52 2.56 8.72
CA LEU A 93 5.78 1.95 8.31
C LEU A 93 6.32 1.19 9.50
N LEU A 94 6.37 -0.13 9.40
CA LEU A 94 6.78 -0.97 10.52
C LEU A 94 8.22 -1.43 10.41
N GLU A 95 8.74 -1.58 9.21
CA GLU A 95 10.10 -2.03 9.00
C GLU A 95 10.62 -1.47 7.69
N MET A 96 11.83 -0.97 7.68
CA MET A 96 12.48 -0.56 6.43
C MET A 96 13.98 -0.73 6.62
N GLU A 97 14.53 -1.78 6.02
CA GLU A 97 15.95 -2.08 6.10
C GLU A 97 16.47 -2.37 4.70
N GLY A 98 17.58 -1.73 4.32
CA GLY A 98 18.14 -1.92 3.01
C GLY A 98 17.18 -1.54 1.90
N CYS A 99 16.35 -0.55 2.14
CA CYS A 99 15.34 -0.12 1.21
C CYS A 99 15.20 1.39 1.30
N SER A 100 15.02 2.05 0.17
CA SER A 100 14.78 3.48 0.19
C SER A 100 13.52 3.79 -0.59
N LEU A 101 12.86 4.86 -0.17
CA LEU A 101 11.66 5.37 -0.80
C LEU A 101 11.99 6.68 -1.49
N SER A 102 11.49 6.86 -2.70
CA SER A 102 11.63 8.14 -3.38
C SER A 102 10.39 8.37 -4.21
N GLY A 103 10.09 9.64 -4.47
CA GLY A 103 8.92 9.98 -5.26
C GLY A 103 7.63 9.48 -4.64
N SER A 104 7.61 9.32 -3.33
CA SER A 104 6.46 8.71 -2.70
C SER A 104 5.42 9.70 -2.30
N ALA A 105 4.20 9.23 -2.21
CA ALA A 105 3.10 10.02 -1.73
C ALA A 105 2.20 9.14 -0.90
N TRP A 106 1.97 9.56 0.32
CA TRP A 106 1.03 8.90 1.21
C TRP A 106 -0.20 9.75 1.19
N THR A 107 -1.28 9.21 0.69
CA THR A 107 -2.48 9.99 0.50
C THR A 107 -3.66 9.34 1.17
N LEU A 108 -4.27 10.06 2.08
CA LEU A 108 -5.58 9.70 2.58
C LEU A 108 -6.55 10.40 1.66
N ARG A 109 -7.20 9.64 0.79
CA ARG A 109 -8.07 10.25 -0.17
C ARG A 109 -9.39 10.54 0.43
N ASP A 110 -9.72 11.81 0.36
CA ASP A 110 -11.01 12.24 0.79
C ASP A 110 -11.87 12.30 -0.44
N VAL A 111 -12.80 11.42 -0.54
CA VAL A 111 -13.58 11.30 -1.72
C VAL A 111 -14.68 12.30 -1.83
N ARG A 112 -14.56 13.44 -1.21
CA ARG A 112 -15.52 14.47 -1.33
C ARG A 112 -15.52 14.98 -2.74
N PRO A 113 -16.65 15.27 -3.17
CA PRO A 113 -16.71 15.79 -4.51
C PRO A 113 -16.08 17.14 -4.57
N GLU A 114 -15.71 17.70 -4.36
CA GLU A 114 -15.08 18.62 -4.40
C GLU A 114 -14.25 19.03 -4.09
N GLY A 115 -14.11 18.88 -4.06
CA GLY A 115 -13.24 18.92 -3.54
C GLY A 115 -13.12 19.58 -2.93
N ARG A 116 -13.67 20.06 -2.55
CA ARG A 116 -13.53 20.38 -1.83
C ARG A 116 -13.60 20.79 -1.23
N GLU A 117 -13.93 21.22 -1.11
CA GLU A 117 -13.91 21.45 -0.41
C GLU A 117 -13.74 21.53 0.10
N GLY A 118 -13.87 21.49 -0.11
CA GLY A 118 -13.57 21.40 0.55
C GLY A 118 -13.47 21.24 0.61
#